data_156b10efb5029ac6f7979ff21f8add00
#
_entry.id   156b10efb5029ac6f7979ff21f8add00
#
_cell.length_a   1.000
_cell.length_b   1.000
_cell.length_c   1.000
_cell.angle_alpha   90.00
_cell.angle_beta   90.00
_cell.angle_gamma   90.00
#
_symmetry.space_group_name_H-M   'P 1'
#
loop_
_entity.id
_entity.type
_entity.pdbx_description
1 polymer ?
#
loop_
_entity_poly.entity_id
_entity_poly.type
_entity_poly.pdbx_seq_one_letter_code
_entity_poly.pdbx_strand_id
1 'polypeptide(L)'
;PALRYFLTHDIGNQDFLNDPRCLERFALLDDFDVVTAIKLWMDHPDKVLSTLCRSLIHRKLFRMEIRNEVFDEDYIGRIKEATAIKYELSPEETSYFVCTDVVTNHAYNPRHHKILIRSADGKLTDVATASEQLDIAVLSTTVSKHLLSYPKDIKI
;
A
#
# COMPACT_ATOMS: atom_id res chain seq x y z
N PRO A 1 -6.00 13.32 -21.28
CA PRO A 1 -6.25 13.32 -19.86
C PRO A 1 -4.94 13.18 -19.09
N ALA A 2 -4.83 13.83 -17.90
CA ALA A 2 -3.61 13.85 -17.09
C ALA A 2 -3.16 12.44 -16.71
N LEU A 3 -4.07 11.60 -16.21
CA LEU A 3 -3.77 10.22 -15.81
C LEU A 3 -3.10 9.42 -16.95
N ARG A 4 -3.63 9.48 -18.18
CA ARG A 4 -3.03 8.77 -19.31
C ARG A 4 -1.57 9.17 -19.54
N TYR A 5 -1.27 10.45 -19.40
CA TYR A 5 0.09 10.94 -19.57
C TYR A 5 1.06 10.25 -18.60
N PHE A 6 0.72 10.20 -17.29
CA PHE A 6 1.57 9.56 -16.28
C PHE A 6 1.61 8.03 -16.37
N LEU A 7 0.58 7.39 -16.93
CA LEU A 7 0.59 5.95 -17.16
C LEU A 7 1.39 5.51 -18.40
N THR A 8 1.63 6.43 -19.34
CA THR A 8 2.30 6.10 -20.61
C THR A 8 3.70 6.70 -20.78
N HIS A 9 4.14 7.49 -19.83
CA HIS A 9 5.47 8.11 -19.82
C HIS A 9 6.16 7.81 -18.48
N ASP A 10 7.44 7.48 -18.56
CA ASP A 10 8.28 7.35 -17.38
C ASP A 10 8.74 8.74 -16.95
N ILE A 11 8.07 9.31 -15.95
CA ILE A 11 8.27 10.68 -15.46
C ILE A 11 8.97 10.63 -14.12
N GLY A 12 10.19 11.14 -14.06
CA GLY A 12 10.98 11.27 -12.85
C GLY A 12 11.07 12.71 -12.33
N ASN A 13 11.74 12.89 -11.20
CA ASN A 13 11.92 14.23 -10.59
C ASN A 13 12.55 15.25 -11.52
N GLN A 14 13.44 14.86 -12.42
CA GLN A 14 14.09 15.76 -13.35
C GLN A 14 13.13 16.33 -14.40
N ASP A 15 12.12 15.55 -14.80
CA ASP A 15 11.12 16.01 -15.77
C ASP A 15 10.25 17.11 -15.16
N PHE A 16 9.91 17.01 -13.87
CA PHE A 16 9.21 18.08 -13.16
C PHE A 16 10.01 19.37 -13.04
N LEU A 17 11.34 19.27 -12.96
CA LEU A 17 12.22 20.46 -12.90
C LEU A 17 12.43 21.12 -14.27
N ASN A 18 12.46 20.30 -15.33
CA ASN A 18 12.85 20.75 -16.67
C ASN A 18 11.66 21.04 -17.61
N ASP A 19 10.49 20.44 -17.36
CA ASP A 19 9.28 20.66 -18.17
C ASP A 19 8.09 21.12 -17.30
N PRO A 20 7.77 22.44 -17.32
CA PRO A 20 6.61 22.96 -16.58
C PRO A 20 5.29 22.26 -16.88
N ARG A 21 5.15 21.68 -18.09
CA ARG A 21 3.92 20.93 -18.46
C ARG A 21 3.72 19.65 -17.63
N CYS A 22 4.79 19.08 -17.08
CA CYS A 22 4.67 17.96 -16.16
C CYS A 22 3.93 18.37 -14.88
N LEU A 23 4.33 19.52 -14.31
CA LEU A 23 3.69 20.06 -13.11
C LEU A 23 2.25 20.50 -13.38
N GLU A 24 1.99 21.14 -14.50
CA GLU A 24 0.63 21.53 -14.90
C GLU A 24 -0.29 20.31 -15.02
N ARG A 25 0.18 19.24 -15.65
CA ARG A 25 -0.59 17.98 -15.78
C ARG A 25 -0.77 17.28 -14.44
N PHE A 26 0.24 17.32 -13.58
CA PHE A 26 0.13 16.74 -12.24
C PHE A 26 -0.91 17.49 -11.39
N ALA A 27 -0.94 18.81 -11.48
CA ALA A 27 -1.93 19.65 -10.80
C ALA A 27 -3.38 19.42 -11.28
N LEU A 28 -3.56 18.86 -12.48
CA LEU A 28 -4.87 18.48 -13.01
C LEU A 28 -5.30 17.06 -12.64
N LEU A 29 -4.39 16.26 -12.05
CA LEU A 29 -4.67 14.88 -11.67
C LEU A 29 -5.40 14.86 -10.32
N ASP A 30 -6.55 14.19 -10.27
CA ASP A 30 -7.33 14.02 -9.06
C ASP A 30 -7.90 12.61 -8.92
N ASP A 31 -8.57 12.35 -7.80
CA ASP A 31 -9.18 11.05 -7.50
C ASP A 31 -10.28 10.67 -8.51
N PHE A 32 -10.94 11.67 -9.14
CA PHE A 32 -11.98 11.40 -10.15
C PHE A 32 -11.39 10.82 -11.43
N ASP A 33 -10.19 11.25 -11.84
CA ASP A 33 -9.49 10.65 -12.98
C ASP A 33 -9.24 9.15 -12.73
N VAL A 34 -8.73 8.83 -11.53
CA VAL A 34 -8.42 7.45 -11.13
C VAL A 34 -9.70 6.61 -11.05
N VAL A 35 -10.73 7.09 -10.35
CA VAL A 35 -12.01 6.37 -10.19
C VAL A 35 -12.71 6.17 -11.54
N THR A 36 -12.67 7.18 -12.42
CA THR A 36 -13.25 7.08 -13.77
C THR A 36 -12.52 6.03 -14.59
N ALA A 37 -11.19 6.02 -14.57
CA ALA A 37 -10.40 5.00 -15.25
C ALA A 37 -10.69 3.60 -14.73
N ILE A 38 -10.77 3.39 -13.42
CA ILE A 38 -11.13 2.10 -12.80
C ILE A 38 -12.51 1.62 -13.30
N LYS A 39 -13.50 2.52 -13.38
CA LYS A 39 -14.83 2.16 -13.91
C LYS A 39 -14.79 1.76 -15.38
N LEU A 40 -14.01 2.44 -16.20
CA LEU A 40 -13.84 2.09 -17.61
C LEU A 40 -13.11 0.75 -17.78
N TRP A 41 -12.13 0.47 -16.95
CA TRP A 41 -11.36 -0.78 -16.98
C TRP A 41 -12.12 -2.00 -16.47
N MET A 42 -13.30 -1.84 -15.89
CA MET A 42 -14.17 -2.97 -15.54
C MET A 42 -14.51 -3.84 -16.75
N ASP A 43 -14.54 -3.26 -17.94
CA ASP A 43 -14.83 -3.95 -19.20
C ASP A 43 -13.61 -4.11 -20.10
N HIS A 44 -12.41 -3.94 -19.51
CA HIS A 44 -11.15 -4.15 -20.23
C HIS A 44 -10.95 -5.63 -20.58
N PRO A 45 -10.35 -5.96 -21.76
CA PRO A 45 -10.12 -7.35 -22.17
C PRO A 45 -9.10 -8.09 -21.27
N ASP A 46 -8.21 -7.37 -20.61
CA ASP A 46 -7.32 -7.95 -19.60
C ASP A 46 -8.13 -8.43 -18.40
N LYS A 47 -8.07 -9.74 -18.15
CA LYS A 47 -8.87 -10.42 -17.10
C LYS A 47 -8.45 -9.99 -15.69
N VAL A 48 -7.17 -9.80 -15.46
CA VAL A 48 -6.64 -9.36 -14.16
C VAL A 48 -7.14 -7.97 -13.86
N LEU A 49 -6.88 -7.02 -14.78
CA LEU A 49 -7.27 -5.63 -14.61
C LEU A 49 -8.78 -5.48 -14.40
N SER A 50 -9.60 -6.09 -15.30
CA SER A 50 -11.07 -5.97 -15.21
C SER A 50 -11.62 -6.60 -13.93
N THR A 51 -11.08 -7.73 -13.49
CA THR A 51 -11.52 -8.40 -12.25
C THR A 51 -11.18 -7.57 -11.01
N LEU A 52 -9.97 -7.01 -10.93
CA LEU A 52 -9.56 -6.15 -9.83
C LEU A 52 -10.38 -4.86 -9.79
N CYS A 53 -10.61 -4.21 -10.94
CA CYS A 53 -11.45 -3.02 -11.04
C CYS A 53 -12.89 -3.29 -10.60
N ARG A 54 -13.50 -4.38 -11.06
CA ARG A 54 -14.84 -4.81 -10.62
C ARG A 54 -14.88 -5.09 -9.12
N SER A 55 -13.88 -5.75 -8.60
CA SER A 55 -13.79 -6.07 -7.16
C SER A 55 -13.74 -4.79 -6.32
N LEU A 56 -13.00 -3.79 -6.75
CA LEU A 56 -12.90 -2.50 -6.08
C LEU A 56 -14.23 -1.73 -6.11
N ILE A 57 -14.84 -1.58 -7.30
CA ILE A 57 -16.10 -0.83 -7.47
C ILE A 57 -17.26 -1.50 -6.74
N HIS A 58 -17.34 -2.84 -6.77
CA HIS A 58 -18.39 -3.59 -6.08
C HIS A 58 -18.08 -3.91 -4.62
N ARG A 59 -16.97 -3.36 -4.08
CA ARG A 59 -16.51 -3.56 -2.69
C ARG A 59 -16.33 -5.03 -2.32
N LYS A 60 -15.95 -5.87 -3.26
CA LYS A 60 -15.52 -7.25 -3.04
C LYS A 60 -14.03 -7.25 -2.68
N LEU A 61 -13.73 -6.69 -1.50
CA LEU A 61 -12.37 -6.52 -1.04
C LEU A 61 -11.72 -7.85 -0.71
N PHE A 62 -10.41 -7.89 -0.80
CA PHE A 62 -9.59 -9.01 -0.39
C PHE A 62 -9.63 -9.20 1.13
N ARG A 63 -9.44 -10.45 1.57
CA ARG A 63 -9.13 -10.75 2.95
C ARG A 63 -7.67 -10.39 3.20
N MET A 64 -7.40 -9.82 4.37
CA MET A 64 -6.05 -9.57 4.83
C MET A 64 -5.83 -10.34 6.14
N GLU A 65 -4.83 -11.18 6.17
CA GLU A 65 -4.33 -11.83 7.38
C GLU A 65 -3.05 -11.13 7.82
N ILE A 66 -2.96 -10.87 9.12
CA ILE A 66 -1.81 -10.20 9.73
C ILE A 66 -1.30 -11.07 10.86
N ARG A 67 -0.01 -11.44 10.82
CA ARG A 67 0.65 -12.29 11.81
C ARG A 67 1.98 -11.69 12.26
N ASN A 68 2.44 -12.09 13.45
CA ASN A 68 3.79 -11.78 13.92
C ASN A 68 4.84 -12.67 13.23
N GLU A 69 4.43 -13.84 12.80
CA GLU A 69 5.26 -14.88 12.22
C GLU A 69 5.12 -14.92 10.72
N VAL A 70 6.13 -15.42 10.04
CA VAL A 70 6.10 -15.67 8.59
C VAL A 70 5.00 -16.69 8.28
N PHE A 71 4.28 -16.46 7.19
CA PHE A 71 3.31 -17.45 6.70
C PHE A 71 4.03 -18.67 6.14
N ASP A 72 3.48 -19.82 6.41
CA ASP A 72 3.93 -21.09 5.87
C ASP A 72 3.78 -21.12 4.34
N GLU A 73 4.81 -21.57 3.63
CA GLU A 73 4.82 -21.58 2.16
C GLU A 73 3.78 -22.55 1.58
N ASP A 74 3.52 -23.69 2.25
CA ASP A 74 2.48 -24.62 1.83
C ASP A 74 1.08 -24.00 1.99
N TYR A 75 0.89 -23.18 3.03
CA TYR A 75 -0.35 -22.45 3.24
C TYR A 75 -0.58 -21.42 2.12
N ILE A 76 0.46 -20.64 1.78
CA ILE A 76 0.41 -19.68 0.66
C ILE A 76 0.18 -20.42 -0.66
N GLY A 77 0.86 -21.53 -0.87
CA GLY A 77 0.71 -22.39 -2.05
C GLY A 77 -0.72 -22.83 -2.28
N ARG A 78 -1.38 -23.35 -1.25
CA ARG A 78 -2.80 -23.77 -1.32
C ARG A 78 -3.74 -22.60 -1.66
N ILE A 79 -3.48 -21.40 -1.10
CA ILE A 79 -4.26 -20.20 -1.44
C ILE A 79 -4.07 -19.83 -2.90
N LYS A 80 -2.83 -19.84 -3.39
CA LYS A 80 -2.52 -19.54 -4.79
C LYS A 80 -3.20 -20.53 -5.73
N GLU A 81 -3.10 -21.82 -5.45
CA GLU A 81 -3.74 -22.86 -6.26
C GLU A 81 -5.26 -22.70 -6.30
N ALA A 82 -5.90 -22.56 -5.13
CA ALA A 82 -7.34 -22.33 -5.05
C ALA A 82 -7.79 -21.07 -5.78
N THR A 83 -6.96 -20.00 -5.73
CA THR A 83 -7.23 -18.75 -6.43
C THR A 83 -7.07 -18.92 -7.94
N ALA A 84 -5.99 -19.58 -8.39
CA ALA A 84 -5.75 -19.86 -9.80
C ALA A 84 -6.89 -20.66 -10.43
N ILE A 85 -7.33 -21.72 -9.76
CA ILE A 85 -8.46 -22.56 -10.23
C ILE A 85 -9.75 -21.74 -10.30
N LYS A 86 -10.09 -21.04 -9.22
CA LYS A 86 -11.37 -20.32 -9.12
C LYS A 86 -11.50 -19.18 -10.12
N TYR A 87 -10.42 -18.45 -10.34
CA TYR A 87 -10.39 -17.30 -11.24
C TYR A 87 -9.84 -17.66 -12.62
N GLU A 88 -9.47 -18.93 -12.85
CA GLU A 88 -8.86 -19.44 -14.10
C GLU A 88 -7.65 -18.56 -14.53
N LEU A 89 -6.71 -18.41 -13.63
CA LEU A 89 -5.52 -17.58 -13.78
C LEU A 89 -4.27 -18.44 -14.01
N SER A 90 -3.33 -17.90 -14.76
CA SER A 90 -1.97 -18.43 -14.79
C SER A 90 -1.26 -18.20 -13.46
N PRO A 91 -0.12 -18.88 -13.19
CA PRO A 91 0.68 -18.63 -12.00
C PRO A 91 1.15 -17.17 -11.88
N GLU A 92 1.48 -16.54 -13.01
CA GLU A 92 1.88 -15.13 -13.07
C GLU A 92 0.71 -14.21 -12.72
N GLU A 93 -0.45 -14.39 -13.33
CA GLU A 93 -1.65 -13.63 -13.05
C GLU A 93 -2.12 -13.78 -11.61
N THR A 94 -1.94 -14.97 -11.01
CA THR A 94 -2.30 -15.24 -9.61
C THR A 94 -1.52 -14.36 -8.63
N SER A 95 -0.30 -13.93 -8.99
CA SER A 95 0.51 -13.04 -8.15
C SER A 95 -0.14 -11.68 -7.90
N TYR A 96 -1.04 -11.23 -8.78
CA TYR A 96 -1.83 -10.00 -8.59
C TYR A 96 -3.00 -10.17 -7.61
N PHE A 97 -3.36 -11.42 -7.28
CA PHE A 97 -4.49 -11.74 -6.39
C PHE A 97 -4.03 -12.25 -5.02
N VAL A 98 -2.85 -12.84 -4.95
CA VAL A 98 -2.30 -13.38 -3.69
C VAL A 98 -0.95 -12.73 -3.44
N CYS A 99 -0.95 -11.79 -2.50
CA CYS A 99 0.22 -10.97 -2.18
C CYS A 99 0.66 -11.19 -0.74
N THR A 100 1.96 -11.30 -0.52
CA THR A 100 2.58 -11.26 0.81
C THR A 100 3.42 -10.00 0.95
N ASP A 101 3.43 -9.41 2.14
CA ASP A 101 4.24 -8.23 2.44
C ASP A 101 4.66 -8.24 3.91
N VAL A 102 5.62 -7.39 4.26
CA VAL A 102 6.05 -7.16 5.62
C VAL A 102 5.92 -5.68 5.96
N VAL A 103 5.00 -5.36 6.85
CA VAL A 103 4.84 -3.99 7.34
C VAL A 103 5.64 -3.82 8.63
N THR A 104 6.55 -2.89 8.59
CA THR A 104 7.31 -2.45 9.76
C THR A 104 6.77 -1.11 10.25
N ASN A 105 6.38 -1.04 11.51
CA ASN A 105 5.95 0.21 12.10
C ASN A 105 7.03 0.74 13.04
N HIS A 106 7.48 1.96 12.77
CA HIS A 106 8.27 2.76 13.67
C HIS A 106 7.38 3.89 14.19
N ALA A 107 6.77 3.71 15.35
CA ALA A 107 5.87 4.72 15.91
C ALA A 107 6.59 6.04 16.18
N TYR A 108 7.88 5.99 16.54
CA TYR A 108 8.73 7.17 16.74
C TYR A 108 10.19 6.87 16.38
N ASN A 109 10.80 7.71 15.53
CA ASN A 109 12.21 7.61 15.18
C ASN A 109 12.94 8.90 15.58
N PRO A 110 13.61 8.92 16.75
CA PRO A 110 14.31 10.11 17.25
C PRO A 110 15.53 10.51 16.40
N ARG A 111 15.98 9.66 15.47
CA ARG A 111 17.13 9.97 14.61
C ARG A 111 16.76 10.82 13.39
N HIS A 112 15.52 10.71 12.91
CA HIS A 112 15.08 11.42 11.69
C HIS A 112 14.06 12.53 11.96
N HIS A 113 13.17 12.37 12.94
CA HIS A 113 12.11 13.35 13.23
C HIS A 113 11.96 13.50 14.75
N LYS A 114 12.75 14.41 15.34
CA LYS A 114 12.63 14.72 16.78
C LYS A 114 11.40 15.59 17.03
N ILE A 115 10.56 15.16 17.95
CA ILE A 115 9.49 15.99 18.51
C ILE A 115 10.02 16.63 19.79
N LEU A 116 10.27 17.94 19.74
CA LEU A 116 10.81 18.66 20.88
C LEU A 116 9.69 19.36 21.67
N ILE A 117 9.66 19.11 22.97
CA ILE A 117 8.79 19.81 23.91
C ILE A 117 9.58 20.98 24.49
N ARG A 118 9.02 22.19 24.42
CA ARG A 118 9.54 23.37 25.08
C ARG A 118 8.89 23.54 26.45
N SER A 119 9.67 23.45 27.50
CA SER A 119 9.23 23.69 28.88
C SER A 119 9.07 25.18 29.14
N ALA A 120 8.42 25.55 30.26
CA ALA A 120 8.18 26.95 30.65
C ALA A 120 9.48 27.74 30.87
N ASP A 121 10.55 27.08 31.27
CA ASP A 121 11.91 27.62 31.41
C ASP A 121 12.64 27.80 30.08
N GLY A 122 12.01 27.45 28.95
CA GLY A 122 12.58 27.55 27.62
C GLY A 122 13.44 26.36 27.18
N LYS A 123 13.63 25.35 28.02
CA LYS A 123 14.43 24.16 27.70
C LYS A 123 13.67 23.30 26.69
N LEU A 124 14.43 22.82 25.68
CA LEU A 124 13.94 21.88 24.68
C LEU A 124 14.34 20.46 25.08
N THR A 125 13.37 19.57 25.21
CA THR A 125 13.57 18.16 25.55
C THR A 125 12.84 17.29 24.56
N ASP A 126 13.48 16.21 24.10
CA ASP A 126 12.82 15.25 23.21
C ASP A 126 11.61 14.61 23.92
N VAL A 127 10.50 14.45 23.20
CA VAL A 127 9.25 13.86 23.72
C VAL A 127 9.49 12.50 24.36
N ALA A 128 10.41 11.71 23.81
CA ALA A 128 10.80 10.40 24.34
C ALA A 128 11.47 10.49 25.73
N THR A 129 12.12 11.61 26.01
CA THR A 129 12.83 11.85 27.29
C THR A 129 11.95 12.63 28.27
N ALA A 130 11.03 13.46 27.74
CA ALA A 130 10.18 14.31 28.55
C ALA A 130 8.97 13.60 29.19
N SER A 131 8.57 12.45 28.64
CA SER A 131 7.40 11.70 29.11
C SER A 131 7.82 10.64 30.13
N GLU A 132 7.60 10.91 31.39
CA GLU A 132 7.77 9.93 32.49
C GLU A 132 6.62 8.90 32.52
N GLN A 133 5.48 9.17 31.86
CA GLN A 133 4.27 8.35 31.90
C GLN A 133 4.11 7.43 30.67
N LEU A 134 4.78 7.74 29.58
CA LEU A 134 4.75 6.91 28.37
C LEU A 134 6.13 6.29 28.23
N ASP A 135 6.20 4.98 28.34
CA ASP A 135 7.41 4.24 27.97
C ASP A 135 7.60 4.30 26.44
N ILE A 136 8.08 5.47 25.98
CA ILE A 136 8.32 5.76 24.56
C ILE A 136 9.48 4.89 24.03
N ALA A 137 10.29 4.30 24.91
CA ALA A 137 11.24 3.27 24.52
C ALA A 137 10.53 2.07 23.88
N VAL A 138 9.34 1.73 24.34
CA VAL A 138 8.47 0.70 23.71
C VAL A 138 7.97 1.15 22.33
N LEU A 139 7.67 2.44 22.15
CA LEU A 139 7.23 3.00 20.85
C LEU A 139 8.38 3.09 19.83
N SER A 140 9.64 3.09 20.27
CA SER A 140 10.80 3.06 19.37
C SER A 140 11.18 1.64 18.93
N THR A 141 10.53 0.61 19.47
CA THR A 141 10.74 -0.77 19.06
C THR A 141 10.09 -1.00 17.69
N THR A 142 10.88 -1.45 16.74
CA THR A 142 10.37 -1.85 15.42
C THR A 142 9.49 -3.07 15.56
N VAL A 143 8.21 -2.93 15.25
CA VAL A 143 7.29 -4.05 15.16
C VAL A 143 7.09 -4.41 13.69
N SER A 144 7.49 -5.62 13.31
CA SER A 144 7.23 -6.17 11.98
C SER A 144 6.01 -7.08 12.01
N LYS A 145 5.14 -6.93 11.03
CA LYS A 145 3.98 -7.78 10.81
C LYS A 145 4.02 -8.34 9.41
N HIS A 146 3.78 -9.63 9.30
CA HIS A 146 3.63 -10.31 8.01
C HIS A 146 2.17 -10.22 7.57
N LEU A 147 1.98 -9.86 6.31
CA LEU A 147 0.68 -9.69 5.67
C LEU A 147 0.51 -10.73 4.58
N LEU A 148 -0.69 -11.29 4.49
CA LEU A 148 -1.12 -12.11 3.38
C LEU A 148 -2.48 -11.62 2.92
N SER A 149 -2.57 -11.20 1.66
CA SER A 149 -3.79 -10.67 1.04
C SER A 149 -4.24 -11.58 -0.10
N TYR A 150 -5.54 -11.93 -0.13
CA TYR A 150 -6.14 -12.79 -1.15
C TYR A 150 -7.66 -12.59 -1.24
N PRO A 151 -8.33 -13.02 -2.33
CA PRO A 151 -9.76 -12.86 -2.48
C PRO A 151 -10.54 -13.51 -1.34
N LYS A 152 -11.50 -12.75 -0.77
CA LYS A 152 -12.23 -13.15 0.44
C LYS A 152 -13.09 -14.42 0.28
N ASP A 153 -13.42 -14.75 -0.94
CA ASP A 153 -14.26 -15.89 -1.31
C ASP A 153 -13.46 -17.18 -1.54
N ILE A 154 -12.14 -17.16 -1.36
CA ILE A 154 -11.28 -18.34 -1.27
C ILE A 154 -11.43 -18.93 0.12
N LYS A 155 -11.78 -20.21 0.15
CA LYS A 155 -11.89 -21.04 1.38
C LYS A 155 -10.88 -22.17 1.28
N ILE A 156 -10.07 -22.35 2.31
CA ILE A 156 -9.05 -23.39 2.45
C ILE A 156 -9.33 -24.17 3.70
#